data_0a99eed3bc1c8658efaedf223db9f988
#
_entry.id   0a99eed3bc1c8658efaedf223db9f988
#
_cell.length_a   1.000
_cell.length_b   1.000
_cell.length_c   1.000
_cell.angle_alpha   90.00
_cell.angle_beta   90.00
_cell.angle_gamma   90.00
#
_symmetry.space_group_name_H-M   'P 1'
#
loop_
_entity.id
_entity.type
_entity.pdbx_description
1 polymer ?
#
loop_
_entity_poly.entity_id
_entity_poly.type
_entity_poly.pdbx_seq_one_letter_code
_entity_poly.pdbx_strand_id
1 'polypeptide(L)'
;MIIRPDDIQTGNLEKFKGGEKHLEAKMFFDGTNRILTRAKLIPGASIGMHTHDDSCEVIFILKGCGSILEDGTKKAVQAGDCLYCPKGGSHSLVNDSDADLIFCAVVPKQ
;
A
#
# COMPACT_ATOMS: atom_id res chain seq x y z
N MET A 1 -1.12 18.72 12.86
CA MET A 1 -1.94 17.73 13.59
C MET A 1 -1.17 16.44 13.78
N ILE A 2 -1.52 15.68 14.79
CA ILE A 2 -0.90 14.37 15.01
C ILE A 2 -1.95 13.30 14.69
N ILE A 3 -1.56 12.33 13.87
CA ILE A 3 -2.41 11.20 13.50
C ILE A 3 -1.79 9.97 14.15
N ARG A 4 -2.51 9.33 15.08
CA ARG A 4 -2.04 8.13 15.77
C ARG A 4 -2.74 6.90 15.22
N PRO A 5 -2.01 5.89 14.73
CA PRO A 5 -2.64 4.66 14.23
C PRO A 5 -3.57 4.00 15.25
N ASP A 6 -3.22 4.07 16.55
CA ASP A 6 -4.04 3.47 17.61
C ASP A 6 -5.42 4.10 17.74
N ASP A 7 -5.59 5.34 17.25
CA ASP A 7 -6.87 6.03 17.27
C ASP A 7 -7.74 5.72 16.06
N ILE A 8 -7.23 4.94 15.11
CA ILE A 8 -7.92 4.60 13.86
C ILE A 8 -8.33 3.13 13.90
N GLN A 9 -9.59 2.88 13.60
CA GLN A 9 -10.11 1.52 13.51
C GLN A 9 -9.54 0.83 12.27
N THR A 10 -9.12 -0.44 12.41
CA THR A 10 -8.63 -1.23 11.29
C THR A 10 -9.79 -1.57 10.35
N GLY A 11 -9.61 -1.29 9.07
CA GLY A 11 -10.51 -1.70 8.00
C GLY A 11 -9.95 -2.89 7.25
N ASN A 12 -10.83 -3.81 6.83
CA ASN A 12 -10.47 -4.92 5.95
C ASN A 12 -11.07 -4.64 4.58
N LEU A 13 -10.20 -4.49 3.58
CA LEU A 13 -10.60 -4.17 2.21
C LEU A 13 -10.41 -5.41 1.36
N GLU A 14 -11.51 -6.17 1.18
CA GLU A 14 -11.49 -7.41 0.40
C GLU A 14 -11.16 -7.15 -1.05
N LYS A 15 -10.21 -7.89 -1.61
CA LYS A 15 -9.78 -7.80 -3.01
C LYS A 15 -9.54 -6.35 -3.43
N PHE A 16 -8.84 -5.61 -2.61
CA PHE A 16 -8.63 -4.18 -2.82
C PHE A 16 -8.00 -3.92 -4.20
N LYS A 17 -8.62 -3.05 -4.97
CA LYS A 17 -8.24 -2.75 -6.36
C LYS A 17 -8.18 -4.00 -7.26
N GLY A 18 -8.96 -5.03 -6.95
CA GLY A 18 -8.96 -6.28 -7.70
C GLY A 18 -7.85 -7.25 -7.34
N GLY A 19 -7.17 -7.01 -6.22
CA GLY A 19 -6.09 -7.89 -5.73
C GLY A 19 -6.60 -9.16 -5.08
N GLU A 20 -5.67 -9.93 -4.53
CA GLU A 20 -5.96 -11.18 -3.85
C GLU A 20 -6.13 -10.97 -2.36
N LYS A 21 -7.00 -11.80 -1.75
CA LYS A 21 -7.30 -11.76 -0.31
C LYS A 21 -7.75 -10.36 0.11
N HIS A 22 -7.15 -9.78 1.15
CA HIS A 22 -7.58 -8.47 1.64
C HIS A 22 -6.38 -7.62 2.07
N LEU A 23 -6.60 -6.32 2.12
CA LEU A 23 -5.72 -5.35 2.72
C LEU A 23 -6.29 -4.95 4.07
N GLU A 24 -5.50 -5.08 5.14
CA GLU A 24 -5.83 -4.48 6.43
C GLU A 24 -5.18 -3.10 6.50
N ALA A 25 -5.96 -2.08 6.82
CA ALA A 25 -5.41 -0.73 6.86
C ALA A 25 -6.06 0.13 7.94
N LYS A 26 -5.23 0.96 8.56
CA LYS A 26 -5.65 2.07 9.41
C LYS A 26 -5.48 3.34 8.60
N MET A 27 -6.57 3.77 7.96
CA MET A 27 -6.54 4.82 6.94
C MET A 27 -7.09 6.12 7.47
N PHE A 28 -6.35 7.20 7.24
CA PHE A 28 -6.80 8.57 7.42
C PHE A 28 -7.12 9.17 6.05
N PHE A 29 -8.23 9.90 5.96
CA PHE A 29 -8.63 10.59 4.75
C PHE A 29 -9.22 11.94 5.12
N ASP A 30 -8.70 13.01 4.53
CA ASP A 30 -9.14 14.38 4.81
C ASP A 30 -10.10 14.93 3.76
N GLY A 31 -10.61 14.09 2.87
CA GLY A 31 -11.43 14.48 1.73
C GLY A 31 -10.63 14.69 0.44
N THR A 32 -9.32 14.76 0.54
CA THR A 32 -8.41 15.00 -0.59
C THR A 32 -7.24 14.04 -0.57
N ASN A 33 -6.52 13.99 0.56
CA ASN A 33 -5.32 13.18 0.72
C ASN A 33 -5.62 11.95 1.57
N ARG A 34 -4.91 10.86 1.28
CA ARG A 34 -5.08 9.60 2.01
C ARG A 34 -3.75 9.18 2.60
N ILE A 35 -3.81 8.74 3.86
CA ILE A 35 -2.64 8.20 4.54
C ILE A 35 -3.02 6.83 5.11
N LEU A 36 -2.30 5.80 4.70
CA LEU A 36 -2.37 4.50 5.34
C LEU A 36 -1.33 4.52 6.45
N THR A 37 -1.78 4.85 7.66
CA THR A 37 -0.87 5.00 8.79
C THR A 37 -0.23 3.69 9.19
N ARG A 38 -0.93 2.58 8.94
CA ARG A 38 -0.42 1.23 9.10
C ARG A 38 -1.22 0.32 8.20
N ALA A 39 -0.55 -0.49 7.39
CA ALA A 39 -1.22 -1.42 6.48
C ALA A 39 -0.51 -2.78 6.52
N LYS A 40 -1.27 -3.84 6.26
CA LYS A 40 -0.76 -5.20 6.29
C LYS A 40 -1.35 -6.01 5.14
N LEU A 41 -0.48 -6.73 4.43
CA LEU A 41 -0.84 -7.79 3.50
C LEU A 41 -0.38 -9.12 4.07
N ILE A 42 -1.31 -10.04 4.33
CA ILE A 42 -0.97 -11.41 4.75
C ILE A 42 -0.34 -12.16 3.57
N PRO A 43 0.32 -13.31 3.82
CA PRO A 43 0.89 -14.11 2.73
C PRO A 43 -0.13 -14.41 1.64
N GLY A 44 0.23 -14.13 0.39
CA GLY A 44 -0.62 -14.31 -0.78
C GLY A 44 -1.57 -13.16 -1.08
N ALA A 45 -1.67 -12.17 -0.20
CA ALA A 45 -2.51 -10.99 -0.44
C ALA A 45 -1.81 -9.99 -1.36
N SER A 46 -2.62 -9.20 -2.05
CA SER A 46 -2.08 -8.15 -2.94
C SER A 46 -3.07 -6.99 -3.05
N ILE A 47 -2.50 -5.83 -3.37
CA ILE A 47 -3.27 -4.69 -3.88
C ILE A 47 -3.25 -4.82 -5.40
N GLY A 48 -4.43 -4.90 -6.03
CA GLY A 48 -4.50 -5.08 -7.48
C GLY A 48 -3.88 -3.92 -8.25
N MET A 49 -3.55 -4.19 -9.52
CA MET A 49 -2.97 -3.17 -10.40
C MET A 49 -3.93 -2.00 -10.53
N HIS A 50 -3.44 -0.79 -10.26
CA HIS A 50 -4.25 0.42 -10.36
C HIS A 50 -3.37 1.61 -10.77
N THR A 51 -4.03 2.62 -11.33
CA THR A 51 -3.36 3.82 -11.86
C THR A 51 -3.71 5.01 -10.98
N HIS A 52 -2.70 5.83 -10.66
CA HIS A 52 -2.88 7.08 -9.92
C HIS A 52 -3.08 8.24 -10.91
N ASP A 53 -4.35 8.51 -11.28
CA ASP A 53 -4.66 9.53 -12.29
C ASP A 53 -4.48 10.96 -11.77
N ASP A 54 -4.81 11.20 -10.50
CA ASP A 54 -4.81 12.54 -9.89
C ASP A 54 -4.06 12.56 -8.56
N SER A 55 -3.16 11.61 -8.36
CA SER A 55 -2.38 11.48 -7.13
C SER A 55 -1.04 10.85 -7.44
N CYS A 56 -0.15 10.86 -6.47
CA CYS A 56 1.00 9.96 -6.44
C CYS A 56 0.89 9.08 -5.19
N GLU A 57 1.77 8.12 -5.04
CA GLU A 57 1.82 7.31 -3.84
C GLU A 57 3.26 7.08 -3.41
N VAL A 58 3.50 7.22 -2.11
CA VAL A 58 4.77 6.86 -1.47
C VAL A 58 4.48 5.78 -0.45
N ILE A 59 5.19 4.64 -0.57
CA ILE A 59 5.04 3.49 0.34
C ILE A 59 6.37 3.27 1.05
N PHE A 60 6.32 3.16 2.38
CA PHE A 60 7.46 2.77 3.20
C PHE A 60 7.24 1.37 3.73
N ILE A 61 8.07 0.41 3.31
CA ILE A 61 8.01 -0.96 3.82
C ILE A 61 8.63 -0.97 5.21
N LEU A 62 7.86 -1.37 6.20
CA LEU A 62 8.26 -1.36 7.61
C LEU A 62 8.76 -2.72 8.08
N LYS A 63 8.13 -3.81 7.60
CA LYS A 63 8.47 -5.17 8.03
C LYS A 63 8.09 -6.15 6.94
N GLY A 64 8.92 -7.17 6.77
CA GLY A 64 8.67 -8.22 5.79
C GLY A 64 9.24 -7.92 4.42
N CYS A 65 8.82 -8.70 3.45
CA CYS A 65 9.24 -8.56 2.06
C CYS A 65 8.10 -8.95 1.13
N GLY A 66 8.24 -8.63 -0.13
CA GLY A 66 7.24 -8.92 -1.16
C GLY A 66 7.74 -8.48 -2.51
N SER A 67 6.83 -8.08 -3.37
CA SER A 67 7.14 -7.61 -4.72
C SER A 67 6.26 -6.43 -5.10
N ILE A 68 6.81 -5.56 -5.95
CA ILE A 68 6.06 -4.50 -6.60
C ILE A 68 6.08 -4.76 -8.11
N LEU A 69 4.90 -4.71 -8.72
CA LEU A 69 4.75 -4.77 -10.17
C LEU A 69 4.53 -3.36 -10.69
N GLU A 70 5.41 -2.90 -11.58
CA GLU A 70 5.31 -1.60 -12.21
C GLU A 70 6.01 -1.65 -13.56
N ASP A 71 5.46 -0.94 -14.54
CA ASP A 71 6.01 -0.85 -15.90
C ASP A 71 6.30 -2.24 -16.51
N GLY A 72 5.42 -3.22 -16.25
CA GLY A 72 5.57 -4.59 -16.75
C GLY A 72 6.68 -5.39 -16.08
N THR A 73 7.27 -4.88 -15.01
CA THR A 73 8.40 -5.51 -14.32
C THR A 73 8.03 -5.81 -12.88
N LYS A 74 8.41 -6.99 -12.40
CA LYS A 74 8.28 -7.41 -11.00
C LYS A 74 9.61 -7.20 -10.31
N LYS A 75 9.60 -6.42 -9.22
CA LYS A 75 10.81 -6.12 -8.43
C LYS A 75 10.60 -6.54 -6.99
N ALA A 76 11.60 -7.16 -6.38
CA ALA A 76 11.56 -7.52 -4.96
C ALA A 76 11.64 -6.26 -4.08
N VAL A 77 10.88 -6.26 -2.99
CA VAL A 77 10.89 -5.19 -2.00
C VAL A 77 11.05 -5.79 -0.60
N GLN A 78 11.60 -5.00 0.32
CA GLN A 78 11.85 -5.43 1.69
C GLN A 78 11.80 -4.26 2.65
N ALA A 79 11.80 -4.56 3.94
CA ALA A 79 11.79 -3.54 5.00
C ALA A 79 12.92 -2.53 4.79
N GLY A 80 12.59 -1.26 4.92
CA GLY A 80 13.51 -0.14 4.67
C GLY A 80 13.37 0.47 3.28
N ASP A 81 12.70 -0.21 2.34
CA ASP A 81 12.51 0.32 0.99
C ASP A 81 11.43 1.40 0.98
N CYS A 82 11.63 2.40 0.14
CA CYS A 82 10.65 3.42 -0.20
C CYS A 82 10.23 3.21 -1.66
N LEU A 83 8.94 3.03 -1.88
CA LEU A 83 8.38 2.83 -3.22
C LEU A 83 7.66 4.10 -3.64
N TYR A 84 7.90 4.57 -4.84
CA TYR A 84 7.27 5.77 -5.36
C TYR A 84 6.54 5.48 -6.67
N CYS A 85 5.25 5.81 -6.69
CA CYS A 85 4.44 5.78 -7.90
C CYS A 85 4.04 7.21 -8.25
N PRO A 86 4.61 7.80 -9.31
CA PRO A 86 4.27 9.18 -9.69
C PRO A 86 2.86 9.27 -10.24
N LYS A 87 2.33 10.49 -10.30
CA LYS A 87 1.06 10.75 -10.96
C LYS A 87 1.06 10.17 -12.38
N GLY A 88 0.00 9.45 -12.72
CA GLY A 88 -0.12 8.76 -14.01
C GLY A 88 0.50 7.36 -14.02
N GLY A 89 1.23 6.99 -12.98
CA GLY A 89 1.83 5.67 -12.86
C GLY A 89 0.85 4.60 -12.41
N SER A 90 1.19 3.34 -12.70
CA SER A 90 0.42 2.17 -12.30
C SER A 90 1.31 1.20 -11.55
N HIS A 91 0.77 0.57 -10.50
CA HIS A 91 1.51 -0.40 -9.71
C HIS A 91 0.60 -1.39 -8.99
N SER A 92 1.22 -2.47 -8.49
CA SER A 92 0.57 -3.48 -7.66
C SER A 92 1.57 -3.99 -6.64
N LEU A 93 1.24 -3.86 -5.35
CA LEU A 93 2.05 -4.41 -4.27
C LEU A 93 1.54 -5.80 -3.91
N VAL A 94 2.44 -6.77 -3.86
CA VAL A 94 2.11 -8.18 -3.67
C VAL A 94 2.92 -8.75 -2.52
N ASN A 95 2.26 -9.45 -1.60
CA ASN A 95 2.96 -10.24 -0.60
C ASN A 95 3.08 -11.69 -1.10
N ASP A 96 4.16 -11.98 -1.79
CA ASP A 96 4.50 -13.33 -2.26
C ASP A 96 5.47 -14.06 -1.32
N SER A 97 5.55 -13.60 -0.07
CA SER A 97 6.34 -14.23 0.99
C SER A 97 5.47 -15.09 1.90
N ASP A 98 6.09 -15.72 2.89
CA ASP A 98 5.41 -16.56 3.88
C ASP A 98 5.16 -15.86 5.22
N ALA A 99 5.37 -14.56 5.29
CA ALA A 99 5.15 -13.74 6.49
C ALA A 99 4.41 -12.45 6.11
N ASP A 100 3.84 -11.76 7.11
CA ASP A 100 3.11 -10.51 6.87
C ASP A 100 4.02 -9.42 6.31
N LEU A 101 3.49 -8.66 5.36
CA LEU A 101 4.11 -7.46 4.81
C LEU A 101 3.43 -6.26 5.43
N ILE A 102 4.19 -5.47 6.19
CA ILE A 102 3.68 -4.31 6.92
C ILE A 102 4.31 -3.05 6.33
N PHE A 103 3.47 -2.06 6.05
CA PHE A 103 3.90 -0.82 5.42
C PHE A 103 3.02 0.35 5.84
N CYS A 104 3.48 1.55 5.53
CA CYS A 104 2.65 2.74 5.55
C CYS A 104 2.75 3.43 4.20
N ALA A 105 1.74 4.25 3.88
CA ALA A 105 1.69 4.89 2.56
C ALA A 105 1.02 6.25 2.66
N VAL A 106 1.41 7.14 1.76
CA VAL A 106 0.80 8.45 1.61
C VAL A 106 0.37 8.60 0.16
N VAL A 107 -0.88 8.99 -0.04
CA VAL A 107 -1.46 9.21 -1.37
C VAL A 107 -1.98 10.65 -1.45
N PRO A 108 -1.08 11.60 -1.69
CA PRO A 108 -1.47 13.00 -1.84
C PRO A 108 -2.06 13.26 -3.22
N LYS A 109 -3.13 14.04 -3.24
CA LYS A 109 -3.73 14.46 -4.51
C LYS A 109 -2.83 15.46 -5.23
N GLN A 110 -2.77 15.35 -6.53
CA GLN A 110 -1.96 16.24 -7.36
C GLN A 110 -2.70 16.81 -8.56
#